data_f697ba7b030cc559ebdcd371b50e44b9
#
_entry.id   f697ba7b030cc559ebdcd371b50e44b9
#
_cell.length_a   1.000
_cell.length_b   1.000
_cell.length_c   1.000
_cell.angle_alpha   90.00
_cell.angle_beta   90.00
_cell.angle_gamma   90.00
#
_symmetry.space_group_name_H-M   'P 1'
#
loop_
_entity.id
_entity.type
_entity.pdbx_description
1 polymer ?
#
loop_
_entity_poly.entity_id
_entity_poly.type
_entity_poly.pdbx_seq_one_letter_code
_entity_poly.pdbx_strand_id
1 'polypeptide(L)'
;CSGSDLSSELGRLLHHLVIKSRFESNITLSNSLVDMYAKCGNLIDACKLFNELEARNVVSCTAMISGYVEEGDGIRAFEIFEGMQENGIHPDRATLIALLQACGMMGTVCVGRLIHETAMEIGLHADVSLGNTLVDMYAKCGSLMDAYKVFEKLLNRDMVSWHAIISGYAEQGQFHEALKCYERMQTEGLSPDEVTFIC
;
A
#
# COMPACT_ATOMS: atom_id res chain seq x y z
N CYS A 1 8.89 5.79 -20.80
CA CYS A 1 10.25 6.29 -20.44
C CYS A 1 10.37 7.81 -20.36
N SER A 2 9.62 8.63 -21.12
CA SER A 2 9.81 10.10 -21.14
C SER A 2 9.08 10.88 -20.04
N GLY A 3 8.10 10.30 -19.37
CA GLY A 3 7.32 10.98 -18.33
C GLY A 3 8.00 11.00 -16.94
N SER A 4 8.69 9.93 -16.58
CA SER A 4 9.41 9.83 -15.30
C SER A 4 10.65 10.73 -15.24
N ASP A 5 11.35 10.92 -16.36
CA ASP A 5 12.54 11.79 -16.42
C ASP A 5 12.16 13.26 -16.22
N LEU A 6 11.08 13.73 -16.86
CA LEU A 6 10.57 15.09 -16.70
C LEU A 6 10.09 15.38 -15.27
N SER A 7 9.42 14.42 -14.64
CA SER A 7 8.96 14.54 -13.25
C SER A 7 10.14 14.59 -12.27
N SER A 8 11.18 13.80 -12.51
CA SER A 8 12.41 13.81 -11.71
C SER A 8 13.21 15.10 -11.87
N GLU A 9 13.32 15.66 -13.09
CA GLU A 9 13.99 16.95 -13.34
C GLU A 9 13.23 18.10 -12.67
N LEU A 10 11.90 18.14 -12.80
CA LEU A 10 11.08 19.15 -12.13
C LEU A 10 11.20 19.06 -10.60
N GLY A 11 11.25 17.85 -10.07
CA GLY A 11 11.49 17.59 -8.66
C GLY A 11 12.82 18.17 -8.18
N ARG A 12 13.90 17.96 -8.93
CA ARG A 12 15.22 18.54 -8.62
C ARG A 12 15.23 20.07 -8.66
N LEU A 13 14.51 20.66 -9.60
CA LEU A 13 14.37 22.12 -9.67
C LEU A 13 13.63 22.68 -8.45
N LEU A 14 12.52 22.03 -8.05
CA LEU A 14 11.77 22.39 -6.84
C LEU A 14 12.64 22.26 -5.59
N HIS A 15 13.38 21.16 -5.46
CA HIS A 15 14.30 20.96 -4.35
C HIS A 15 15.37 22.04 -4.30
N HIS A 16 15.97 22.39 -5.45
CA HIS A 16 16.96 23.48 -5.53
C HIS A 16 16.36 24.84 -5.11
N LEU A 17 15.11 25.12 -5.46
CA LEU A 17 14.40 26.33 -5.02
C LEU A 17 14.17 26.33 -3.51
N VAL A 18 13.85 25.20 -2.89
CA VAL A 18 13.69 25.06 -1.44
C VAL A 18 15.00 25.35 -0.73
N ILE A 19 16.12 24.78 -1.18
CA ILE A 19 17.46 25.05 -0.68
C ILE A 19 17.80 26.55 -0.80
N LYS A 20 17.60 27.12 -1.97
CA LYS A 20 17.88 28.55 -2.22
C LYS A 20 17.04 29.49 -1.36
N SER A 21 15.83 29.06 -0.99
CA SER A 21 14.91 29.84 -0.16
C SER A 21 15.15 29.65 1.36
N ARG A 22 16.14 28.87 1.78
CA ARG A 22 16.46 28.50 3.17
C ARG A 22 15.29 27.87 3.95
N PHE A 23 14.43 27.12 3.27
CA PHE A 23 13.34 26.37 3.89
C PHE A 23 13.70 24.92 4.20
N GLU A 24 14.99 24.57 4.17
CA GLU A 24 15.50 23.22 4.44
C GLU A 24 15.10 22.68 5.83
N SER A 25 15.00 23.58 6.82
CA SER A 25 14.58 23.25 8.19
C SER A 25 13.06 23.08 8.34
N ASN A 26 12.28 23.24 7.27
CA ASN A 26 10.83 23.06 7.34
C ASN A 26 10.48 21.58 7.14
N ILE A 27 10.16 20.89 8.24
CA ILE A 27 9.82 19.46 8.27
C ILE A 27 8.72 19.11 7.27
N THR A 28 7.68 19.94 7.15
CA THR A 28 6.57 19.70 6.21
C THR A 28 7.06 19.69 4.76
N LEU A 29 7.92 20.63 4.42
CA LEU A 29 8.44 20.76 3.06
C LEU A 29 9.44 19.63 2.74
N SER A 30 10.29 19.27 3.70
CA SER A 30 11.22 18.15 3.56
C SER A 30 10.48 16.81 3.39
N ASN A 31 9.42 16.57 4.15
CA ASN A 31 8.54 15.39 3.97
C ASN A 31 7.86 15.38 2.60
N SER A 32 7.39 16.55 2.12
CA SER A 32 6.78 16.65 0.78
C SER A 32 7.80 16.38 -0.34
N LEU A 33 9.06 16.74 -0.15
CA LEU A 33 10.13 16.42 -1.10
C LEU A 33 10.45 14.93 -1.09
N VAL A 34 10.50 14.28 0.09
CA VAL A 34 10.67 12.83 0.17
C VAL A 34 9.52 12.11 -0.55
N ASP A 35 8.27 12.49 -0.27
CA ASP A 35 7.09 11.91 -0.92
C ASP A 35 7.10 12.12 -2.45
N MET A 36 7.46 13.33 -2.89
CA MET A 36 7.59 13.64 -4.32
C MET A 36 8.64 12.77 -5.00
N TYR A 37 9.84 12.64 -4.42
CA TYR A 37 10.90 11.82 -5.01
C TYR A 37 10.54 10.34 -5.02
N ALA A 38 9.91 9.84 -3.94
CA ALA A 38 9.44 8.46 -3.86
C ALA A 38 8.41 8.17 -4.97
N LYS A 39 7.39 9.02 -5.13
CA LYS A 39 6.35 8.87 -6.18
C LYS A 39 6.89 9.04 -7.61
N CYS A 40 8.00 9.75 -7.79
CA CYS A 40 8.67 9.84 -9.09
C CYS A 40 9.58 8.64 -9.40
N GLY A 41 9.65 7.63 -8.53
CA GLY A 41 10.54 6.49 -8.66
C GLY A 41 12.03 6.82 -8.41
N ASN A 42 12.33 8.00 -7.89
CA ASN A 42 13.70 8.40 -7.56
C ASN A 42 14.00 8.14 -6.08
N LEU A 43 14.00 6.85 -5.72
CA LEU A 43 14.25 6.42 -4.32
C LEU A 43 15.65 6.79 -3.83
N ILE A 44 16.64 6.97 -4.73
CA ILE A 44 17.99 7.36 -4.34
C ILE A 44 17.99 8.75 -3.70
N ASP A 45 17.35 9.72 -4.33
CA ASP A 45 17.29 11.08 -3.80
C ASP A 45 16.28 11.17 -2.64
N ALA A 46 15.19 10.39 -2.67
CA ALA A 46 14.27 10.25 -1.53
C ALA A 46 14.99 9.73 -0.28
N CYS A 47 15.81 8.68 -0.39
CA CYS A 47 16.60 8.12 0.71
C CYS A 47 17.61 9.12 1.28
N LYS A 48 18.31 9.87 0.43
CA LYS A 48 19.25 10.89 0.90
C LYS A 48 18.53 11.90 1.77
N LEU A 49 17.45 12.48 1.27
CA LEU A 49 16.65 13.44 2.03
C LEU A 49 16.08 12.85 3.32
N PHE A 50 15.54 11.63 3.25
CA PHE A 50 14.99 10.93 4.41
C PHE A 50 16.04 10.72 5.51
N ASN A 51 17.30 10.44 5.13
CA ASN A 51 18.41 10.27 6.07
C ASN A 51 18.93 11.61 6.64
N GLU A 52 18.73 12.70 5.92
CA GLU A 52 19.11 14.05 6.36
C GLU A 52 18.03 14.71 7.23
N LEU A 53 16.81 14.13 7.34
CA LEU A 53 15.76 14.66 8.20
C LEU A 53 16.20 14.70 9.65
N GLU A 54 16.10 15.85 10.31
CA GLU A 54 16.36 16.02 11.75
C GLU A 54 15.36 15.19 12.60
N ALA A 55 14.11 15.08 12.14
CA ALA A 55 13.07 14.28 12.76
C ALA A 55 12.24 13.57 11.69
N ARG A 56 12.20 12.26 11.77
CA ARG A 56 11.29 11.43 10.97
C ARG A 56 9.90 11.42 11.59
N ASN A 57 8.87 11.33 10.78
CA ASN A 57 7.49 11.20 11.24
C ASN A 57 6.73 10.18 10.37
N VAL A 58 5.46 9.92 10.70
CA VAL A 58 4.63 8.96 9.96
C VAL A 58 4.58 9.26 8.47
N VAL A 59 4.52 10.53 8.07
CA VAL A 59 4.40 10.93 6.66
C VAL A 59 5.66 10.57 5.87
N SER A 60 6.87 10.92 6.40
CA SER A 60 8.12 10.60 5.71
C SER A 60 8.39 9.09 5.68
N CYS A 61 8.08 8.36 6.76
CA CYS A 61 8.23 6.91 6.78
C CYS A 61 7.26 6.24 5.79
N THR A 62 5.99 6.63 5.77
CA THR A 62 4.98 6.09 4.85
C THR A 62 5.34 6.36 3.40
N ALA A 63 5.84 7.55 3.09
CA ALA A 63 6.32 7.89 1.74
C ALA A 63 7.44 6.94 1.27
N MET A 64 8.42 6.67 2.15
CA MET A 64 9.50 5.74 1.83
C MET A 64 9.02 4.29 1.70
N ILE A 65 8.13 3.83 2.62
CA ILE A 65 7.54 2.49 2.56
C ILE A 65 6.78 2.32 1.23
N SER A 66 5.89 3.26 0.89
CA SER A 66 5.12 3.22 -0.36
C SER A 66 6.02 3.22 -1.59
N GLY A 67 7.05 4.05 -1.62
CA GLY A 67 8.00 4.09 -2.73
C GLY A 67 8.75 2.77 -2.92
N TYR A 68 9.20 2.13 -1.85
CA TYR A 68 9.83 0.81 -1.94
C TYR A 68 8.85 -0.28 -2.39
N VAL A 69 7.59 -0.23 -1.94
CA VAL A 69 6.53 -1.15 -2.38
C VAL A 69 6.26 -0.99 -3.87
N GLU A 70 6.17 0.23 -4.39
CA GLU A 70 5.97 0.51 -5.81
C GLU A 70 7.14 0.01 -6.70
N GLU A 71 8.38 0.06 -6.18
CA GLU A 71 9.56 -0.50 -6.84
C GLU A 71 9.69 -2.04 -6.65
N GLY A 72 8.80 -2.66 -5.91
CA GLY A 72 8.82 -4.11 -5.65
C GLY A 72 9.81 -4.54 -4.56
N ASP A 73 10.38 -3.61 -3.81
CA ASP A 73 11.34 -3.89 -2.73
C ASP A 73 10.65 -3.93 -1.36
N GLY A 74 9.89 -5.00 -1.13
CA GLY A 74 9.19 -5.21 0.14
C GLY A 74 10.15 -5.35 1.35
N ILE A 75 11.38 -5.81 1.12
CA ILE A 75 12.36 -5.97 2.21
C ILE A 75 12.72 -4.60 2.79
N ARG A 76 13.08 -3.64 1.93
CA ARG A 76 13.41 -2.28 2.39
C ARG A 76 12.20 -1.56 2.97
N ALA A 77 11.00 -1.82 2.46
CA ALA A 77 9.77 -1.29 3.06
C ALA A 77 9.64 -1.73 4.52
N PHE A 78 9.92 -2.99 4.84
CA PHE A 78 9.90 -3.49 6.22
C PHE A 78 11.05 -2.95 7.07
N GLU A 79 12.27 -2.77 6.54
CA GLU A 79 13.38 -2.11 7.26
C GLU A 79 13.01 -0.68 7.70
N ILE A 80 12.34 0.09 6.83
CA ILE A 80 11.82 1.42 7.21
C ILE A 80 10.75 1.31 8.29
N PHE A 81 9.87 0.32 8.22
CA PHE A 81 8.83 0.11 9.22
C PHE A 81 9.40 -0.30 10.59
N GLU A 82 10.41 -1.17 10.64
CA GLU A 82 11.11 -1.51 11.87
C GLU A 82 11.74 -0.26 12.51
N GLY A 83 12.48 0.53 11.72
CA GLY A 83 13.03 1.80 12.18
C GLY A 83 11.96 2.81 12.64
N MET A 84 10.77 2.81 12.04
CA MET A 84 9.63 3.61 12.46
C MET A 84 9.15 3.19 13.86
N GLN A 85 9.01 1.89 14.11
CA GLN A 85 8.59 1.35 15.41
C GLN A 85 9.63 1.59 16.51
N GLU A 86 10.93 1.38 16.22
CA GLU A 86 12.04 1.65 17.14
C GLU A 86 12.06 3.12 17.61
N ASN A 87 11.66 4.04 16.75
CA ASN A 87 11.56 5.47 17.08
C ASN A 87 10.20 5.88 17.69
N GLY A 88 9.34 4.91 18.03
CA GLY A 88 8.04 5.17 18.62
C GLY A 88 7.03 5.88 17.69
N ILE A 89 7.27 5.81 16.38
CA ILE A 89 6.36 6.39 15.38
C ILE A 89 5.30 5.33 15.06
N HIS A 90 4.04 5.63 15.38
CA HIS A 90 2.94 4.71 15.13
C HIS A 90 2.51 4.72 13.66
N PRO A 91 2.27 3.54 13.06
CA PRO A 91 1.78 3.45 11.70
C PRO A 91 0.35 4.02 11.61
N ASP A 92 0.08 4.69 10.51
CA ASP A 92 -1.27 5.10 10.14
C ASP A 92 -1.90 4.13 9.12
N ARG A 93 -3.12 4.44 8.69
CA ARG A 93 -3.83 3.66 7.69
C ARG A 93 -3.02 3.47 6.40
N ALA A 94 -2.37 4.51 5.91
CA ALA A 94 -1.62 4.46 4.65
C ALA A 94 -0.36 3.58 4.78
N THR A 95 0.32 3.66 5.92
CA THR A 95 1.44 2.77 6.27
C THR A 95 1.01 1.31 6.23
N LEU A 96 -0.12 0.96 6.90
CA LEU A 96 -0.59 -0.42 6.97
C LEU A 96 -1.01 -0.96 5.60
N ILE A 97 -1.67 -0.14 4.76
CA ILE A 97 -2.02 -0.51 3.39
C ILE A 97 -0.75 -0.85 2.58
N ALA A 98 0.26 0.01 2.61
CA ALA A 98 1.52 -0.23 1.90
C ALA A 98 2.23 -1.51 2.38
N LEU A 99 2.28 -1.74 3.70
CA LEU A 99 2.87 -2.95 4.27
C LEU A 99 2.10 -4.24 3.90
N LEU A 100 0.77 -4.19 3.85
CA LEU A 100 -0.05 -5.31 3.38
C LEU A 100 0.20 -5.61 1.90
N GLN A 101 0.37 -4.59 1.06
CA GLN A 101 0.76 -4.76 -0.34
C GLN A 101 2.14 -5.45 -0.43
N ALA A 102 3.12 -5.03 0.39
CA ALA A 102 4.41 -5.70 0.48
C ALA A 102 4.27 -7.17 0.89
N CYS A 103 3.42 -7.49 1.88
CA CYS A 103 3.14 -8.87 2.28
C CYS A 103 2.58 -9.71 1.13
N GLY A 104 1.65 -9.17 0.36
CA GLY A 104 1.07 -9.84 -0.80
C GLY A 104 2.12 -10.14 -1.89
N MET A 105 3.00 -9.18 -2.18
CA MET A 105 4.09 -9.37 -3.15
C MET A 105 5.11 -10.42 -2.69
N MET A 106 5.43 -10.44 -1.40
CA MET A 106 6.44 -11.36 -0.83
C MET A 106 5.86 -12.72 -0.42
N GLY A 107 4.54 -12.90 -0.44
CA GLY A 107 3.87 -14.11 0.04
C GLY A 107 3.98 -14.33 1.57
N THR A 108 4.21 -13.28 2.36
CA THR A 108 4.49 -13.35 3.80
C THR A 108 3.21 -13.27 4.64
N VAL A 109 2.36 -14.30 4.59
CA VAL A 109 1.06 -14.33 5.28
C VAL A 109 1.17 -14.12 6.80
N CYS A 110 2.22 -14.62 7.45
CA CYS A 110 2.40 -14.46 8.90
C CYS A 110 2.55 -12.98 9.30
N VAL A 111 3.35 -12.23 8.55
CA VAL A 111 3.52 -10.78 8.77
C VAL A 111 2.23 -10.04 8.44
N GLY A 112 1.55 -10.42 7.35
CA GLY A 112 0.24 -9.86 6.99
C GLY A 112 -0.81 -10.04 8.09
N ARG A 113 -0.81 -11.17 8.82
CA ARG A 113 -1.71 -11.36 9.98
C ARG A 113 -1.40 -10.41 11.13
N LEU A 114 -0.12 -10.20 11.45
CA LEU A 114 0.27 -9.24 12.50
C LEU A 114 -0.16 -7.81 12.15
N ILE A 115 0.02 -7.41 10.88
CA ILE A 115 -0.45 -6.09 10.40
C ILE A 115 -1.98 -5.99 10.46
N HIS A 116 -2.70 -7.08 10.14
CA HIS A 116 -4.15 -7.14 10.27
C HIS A 116 -4.59 -6.95 11.74
N GLU A 117 -3.94 -7.64 12.69
CA GLU A 117 -4.20 -7.47 14.12
C GLU A 117 -3.94 -6.03 14.57
N THR A 118 -2.81 -5.44 14.19
CA THR A 118 -2.51 -4.02 14.46
C THR A 118 -3.59 -3.09 13.90
N ALA A 119 -4.08 -3.34 12.69
CA ALA A 119 -5.16 -2.56 12.08
C ALA A 119 -6.47 -2.65 12.89
N MET A 120 -6.77 -3.83 13.45
CA MET A 120 -7.95 -4.01 14.32
C MET A 120 -7.79 -3.28 15.65
N GLU A 121 -6.62 -3.33 16.27
CA GLU A 121 -6.30 -2.66 17.53
C GLU A 121 -6.43 -1.14 17.44
N ILE A 122 -6.02 -0.54 16.34
CA ILE A 122 -6.15 0.92 16.11
C ILE A 122 -7.53 1.33 15.54
N GLY A 123 -8.48 0.40 15.47
CA GLY A 123 -9.88 0.68 15.15
C GLY A 123 -10.22 0.82 13.65
N LEU A 124 -9.38 0.31 12.75
CA LEU A 124 -9.60 0.39 11.29
C LEU A 124 -10.47 -0.74 10.72
N HIS A 125 -11.19 -1.47 11.56
CA HIS A 125 -12.03 -2.63 11.17
C HIS A 125 -13.16 -2.30 10.17
N ALA A 126 -13.57 -1.03 10.07
CA ALA A 126 -14.61 -0.57 9.15
C ALA A 126 -14.07 0.13 7.88
N ASP A 127 -12.75 0.22 7.73
CA ASP A 127 -12.15 0.86 6.56
C ASP A 127 -12.19 -0.06 5.34
N VAL A 128 -12.97 0.32 4.32
CA VAL A 128 -13.18 -0.48 3.11
C VAL A 128 -11.88 -0.65 2.32
N SER A 129 -11.09 0.40 2.21
CA SER A 129 -9.82 0.37 1.46
C SER A 129 -8.81 -0.58 2.09
N LEU A 130 -8.68 -0.54 3.42
CA LEU A 130 -7.84 -1.48 4.17
C LEU A 130 -8.39 -2.91 4.05
N GLY A 131 -9.71 -3.08 4.16
CA GLY A 131 -10.36 -4.36 4.00
C GLY A 131 -10.13 -4.99 2.63
N ASN A 132 -10.22 -4.20 1.55
CA ASN A 132 -9.91 -4.66 0.20
C ASN A 132 -8.45 -5.08 0.08
N THR A 133 -7.53 -4.31 0.66
CA THR A 133 -6.10 -4.65 0.66
C THR A 133 -5.82 -5.93 1.46
N LEU A 134 -6.53 -6.16 2.57
CA LEU A 134 -6.43 -7.41 3.34
C LEU A 134 -6.91 -8.61 2.53
N VAL A 135 -8.03 -8.49 1.81
CA VAL A 135 -8.54 -9.56 0.93
C VAL A 135 -7.51 -9.89 -0.14
N ASP A 136 -6.98 -8.87 -0.84
CA ASP A 136 -5.95 -9.03 -1.88
C ASP A 136 -4.67 -9.67 -1.32
N MET A 137 -4.17 -9.18 -0.18
CA MET A 137 -2.97 -9.73 0.48
C MET A 137 -3.14 -11.20 0.84
N TYR A 138 -4.25 -11.58 1.49
CA TYR A 138 -4.49 -12.96 1.84
C TYR A 138 -4.64 -13.86 0.62
N ALA A 139 -5.30 -13.38 -0.43
CA ALA A 139 -5.45 -14.11 -1.68
C ALA A 139 -4.09 -14.36 -2.35
N LYS A 140 -3.26 -13.32 -2.51
CA LYS A 140 -1.89 -13.41 -3.06
C LYS A 140 -0.97 -14.32 -2.24
N CYS A 141 -1.15 -14.35 -0.93
CA CYS A 141 -0.43 -15.29 -0.05
C CYS A 141 -1.00 -16.73 -0.07
N GLY A 142 -2.00 -17.01 -0.91
CA GLY A 142 -2.63 -18.34 -0.99
C GLY A 142 -3.57 -18.68 0.18
N SER A 143 -3.87 -17.75 1.07
CA SER A 143 -4.75 -17.94 2.23
C SER A 143 -6.20 -17.55 1.92
N LEU A 144 -6.80 -18.19 0.91
CA LEU A 144 -8.15 -17.87 0.42
C LEU A 144 -9.23 -17.94 1.50
N MET A 145 -9.10 -18.83 2.48
CA MET A 145 -10.04 -18.92 3.59
C MET A 145 -10.03 -17.65 4.44
N ASP A 146 -8.86 -17.06 4.70
CA ASP A 146 -8.76 -15.81 5.46
C ASP A 146 -9.18 -14.61 4.60
N ALA A 147 -8.85 -14.62 3.30
CA ALA A 147 -9.36 -13.63 2.33
C ALA A 147 -10.89 -13.59 2.35
N TYR A 148 -11.54 -14.74 2.24
CA TYR A 148 -13.00 -14.85 2.24
C TYR A 148 -13.62 -14.41 3.58
N LYS A 149 -13.00 -14.77 4.72
CA LYS A 149 -13.46 -14.30 6.03
C LYS A 149 -13.42 -12.78 6.18
N VAL A 150 -12.37 -12.13 5.67
CA VAL A 150 -12.29 -10.67 5.66
C VAL A 150 -13.34 -10.08 4.75
N PHE A 151 -13.48 -10.62 3.53
CA PHE A 151 -14.47 -10.21 2.55
C PHE A 151 -15.91 -10.28 3.11
N GLU A 152 -16.28 -11.37 3.80
CA GLU A 152 -17.59 -11.50 4.42
C GLU A 152 -17.87 -10.48 5.54
N LYS A 153 -16.82 -10.00 6.21
CA LYS A 153 -16.93 -9.00 7.28
C LYS A 153 -17.00 -7.56 6.77
N LEU A 154 -16.72 -7.31 5.49
CA LEU A 154 -16.84 -5.98 4.91
C LEU A 154 -18.29 -5.50 5.00
N LEU A 155 -18.49 -4.33 5.62
CA LEU A 155 -19.81 -3.71 5.74
C LEU A 155 -20.37 -3.26 4.39
N ASN A 156 -19.50 -2.74 3.53
CA ASN A 156 -19.81 -2.33 2.17
C ASN A 156 -18.82 -3.00 1.24
N ARG A 157 -19.33 -3.79 0.30
CA ARG A 157 -18.52 -4.40 -0.76
C ARG A 157 -18.65 -3.56 -2.01
N ASP A 158 -17.53 -3.01 -2.46
CA ASP A 158 -17.44 -2.28 -3.74
C ASP A 158 -16.87 -3.19 -4.85
N MET A 159 -16.71 -2.65 -6.05
CA MET A 159 -16.14 -3.40 -7.18
C MET A 159 -14.75 -3.93 -6.85
N VAL A 160 -13.94 -3.15 -6.11
CA VAL A 160 -12.57 -3.55 -5.73
C VAL A 160 -12.58 -4.76 -4.81
N SER A 161 -13.53 -4.81 -3.84
CA SER A 161 -13.71 -5.97 -2.95
C SER A 161 -14.00 -7.25 -3.74
N TRP A 162 -14.92 -7.16 -4.72
CA TRP A 162 -15.30 -8.29 -5.56
C TRP A 162 -14.17 -8.73 -6.50
N HIS A 163 -13.45 -7.77 -7.11
CA HIS A 163 -12.27 -8.10 -7.93
C HIS A 163 -11.21 -8.85 -7.12
N ALA A 164 -10.89 -8.35 -5.92
CA ALA A 164 -9.87 -8.97 -5.07
C ALA A 164 -10.19 -10.43 -4.74
N ILE A 165 -11.45 -10.76 -4.43
CA ILE A 165 -11.81 -12.15 -4.08
C ILE A 165 -11.98 -13.03 -5.31
N ILE A 166 -12.54 -12.51 -6.42
CA ILE A 166 -12.71 -13.28 -7.66
C ILE A 166 -11.34 -13.61 -8.28
N SER A 167 -10.45 -12.61 -8.42
CA SER A 167 -9.09 -12.82 -8.93
C SER A 167 -8.31 -13.78 -8.04
N GLY A 168 -8.42 -13.63 -6.71
CA GLY A 168 -7.75 -14.50 -5.77
C GLY A 168 -8.15 -15.98 -5.94
N TYR A 169 -9.43 -16.29 -6.11
CA TYR A 169 -9.88 -17.65 -6.41
C TYR A 169 -9.41 -18.12 -7.79
N ALA A 170 -9.47 -17.25 -8.82
CA ALA A 170 -9.06 -17.61 -10.18
C ALA A 170 -7.56 -17.89 -10.27
N GLU A 171 -6.70 -17.03 -9.67
CA GLU A 171 -5.24 -17.21 -9.64
C GLU A 171 -4.82 -18.51 -8.93
N GLN A 172 -5.59 -18.95 -7.94
CA GLN A 172 -5.36 -20.24 -7.25
C GLN A 172 -6.03 -21.43 -7.95
N GLY A 173 -6.59 -21.24 -9.15
CA GLY A 173 -7.26 -22.28 -9.93
C GLY A 173 -8.61 -22.74 -9.38
N GLN A 174 -9.18 -22.04 -8.41
CA GLN A 174 -10.49 -22.34 -7.83
C GLN A 174 -11.63 -21.67 -8.61
N PHE A 175 -11.71 -21.97 -9.91
CA PHE A 175 -12.63 -21.31 -10.85
C PHE A 175 -14.11 -21.45 -10.47
N HIS A 176 -14.47 -22.54 -9.80
CA HIS A 176 -15.86 -22.74 -9.36
C HIS A 176 -16.26 -21.74 -8.28
N GLU A 177 -15.37 -21.47 -7.33
CA GLU A 177 -15.61 -20.47 -6.26
C GLU A 177 -15.55 -19.05 -6.84
N ALA A 178 -14.63 -18.78 -7.78
CA ALA A 178 -14.60 -17.51 -8.49
C ALA A 178 -15.93 -17.22 -9.20
N LEU A 179 -16.49 -18.23 -9.90
CA LEU A 179 -17.77 -18.10 -10.58
C LEU A 179 -18.95 -17.86 -9.61
N LYS A 180 -18.96 -18.54 -8.46
CA LYS A 180 -19.95 -18.27 -7.41
C LYS A 180 -19.87 -16.84 -6.88
N CYS A 181 -18.66 -16.32 -6.67
CA CYS A 181 -18.46 -14.94 -6.25
C CYS A 181 -18.97 -13.96 -7.33
N TYR A 182 -18.70 -14.24 -8.60
CA TYR A 182 -19.20 -13.45 -9.73
C TYR A 182 -20.73 -13.42 -9.79
N GLU A 183 -21.40 -14.58 -9.69
CA GLU A 183 -22.87 -14.66 -9.68
C GLU A 183 -23.45 -13.91 -8.48
N ARG A 184 -22.82 -14.03 -7.30
CA ARG A 184 -23.23 -13.31 -6.10
C ARG A 184 -23.09 -11.80 -6.26
N MET A 185 -21.99 -11.31 -6.84
CA MET A 185 -21.78 -9.89 -7.13
C MET A 185 -22.95 -9.32 -7.95
N GLN A 186 -23.41 -10.05 -8.97
CA GLN A 186 -24.56 -9.65 -9.79
C GLN A 186 -25.86 -9.64 -8.98
N THR A 187 -26.06 -10.62 -8.09
CA THR A 187 -27.26 -10.65 -7.23
C THR A 187 -27.27 -9.52 -6.19
N GLU A 188 -26.11 -9.02 -5.76
CA GLU A 188 -25.98 -7.85 -4.91
C GLU A 188 -26.11 -6.52 -5.70
N GLY A 189 -26.38 -6.58 -7.03
CA GLY A 189 -26.72 -5.43 -7.87
C GLY A 189 -25.53 -4.72 -8.51
N LEU A 190 -24.34 -5.32 -8.46
CA LEU A 190 -23.14 -4.79 -9.11
C LEU A 190 -23.00 -5.37 -10.52
N SER A 191 -22.75 -4.49 -11.50
CA SER A 191 -22.53 -4.90 -12.89
C SER A 191 -21.04 -5.19 -13.13
N PRO A 192 -20.72 -6.35 -13.74
CA PRO A 192 -19.34 -6.66 -14.12
C PRO A 192 -18.75 -5.59 -15.06
N ASP A 193 -17.50 -5.28 -14.88
CA ASP A 193 -16.71 -4.41 -15.75
C ASP A 193 -15.61 -5.20 -16.49
N GLU A 194 -14.77 -4.50 -17.27
CA GLU A 194 -13.68 -5.13 -18.03
C GLU A 194 -12.72 -5.90 -17.12
N VAL A 195 -12.44 -5.38 -15.91
CA VAL A 195 -11.52 -6.02 -14.95
C VAL A 195 -12.10 -7.35 -14.48
N THR A 196 -13.41 -7.40 -14.20
CA THR A 196 -14.10 -8.63 -13.78
C THR A 196 -13.98 -9.77 -14.82
N PHE A 197 -13.90 -9.45 -16.13
CA PHE A 197 -13.75 -10.45 -17.20
C PHE A 197 -12.29 -10.86 -17.48
N ILE A 198 -11.32 -10.11 -16.96
CA ILE A 198 -9.89 -10.44 -17.10
C ILE A 198 -9.42 -11.35 -15.97
N CYS A 199 -10.09 -11.33 -14.80
CA CYS A 199 -9.86 -12.24 -13.69
C CYS A 199 -10.30 -13.66 -14.03
#